data_906810d93f94805748b7b101c58a4799
#
_entry.id   906810d93f94805748b7b101c58a4799
#
_cell.length_a   1.000
_cell.length_b   1.000
_cell.length_c   1.000
_cell.angle_alpha   90.00
_cell.angle_beta   90.00
_cell.angle_gamma   90.00
#
_symmetry.space_group_name_H-M   'P 1'
#
loop_
_entity.id
_entity.type
_entity.pdbx_description
1 polymer ?
#
loop_
_entity_poly.entity_id
_entity_poly.type
_entity_poly.pdbx_seq_one_letter_code
_entity_poly.pdbx_strand_id
1 'polypeptide(L)'
;MDSPLSSPSRLPLILLIVVVGALVVSRISPFDVATWGMEVAPVLVALPILIATRRRFPLTSLLYVLLAVHAVILCVGGHWTYARVPLGDWARDTFHLARNPYDRLGHVAQGFVPAILLREVLLRTSPLRPGGWLFTLVTGYYVWLALL
;
A
#
# COMPACT_ATOMS: atom_id res chain seq x y z
N MET A 1 16.09 34.20 15.53
CA MET A 1 15.32 33.84 14.33
C MET A 1 14.66 32.51 14.64
N ASP A 2 13.46 32.58 15.23
CA ASP A 2 12.74 31.40 15.72
C ASP A 2 12.11 30.70 14.53
N SER A 3 12.53 29.47 14.30
CA SER A 3 11.90 28.60 13.31
C SER A 3 10.44 28.34 13.73
N PRO A 4 9.46 28.57 12.88
CA PRO A 4 8.08 28.25 13.22
C PRO A 4 8.00 26.75 13.49
N LEU A 5 7.62 26.39 14.71
CA LEU A 5 7.30 25.02 15.10
C LEU A 5 6.22 24.51 14.14
N SER A 6 6.63 23.71 13.18
CA SER A 6 5.71 23.05 12.26
C SER A 6 4.73 22.22 13.11
N SER A 7 3.47 22.64 13.15
CA SER A 7 2.40 21.88 13.78
C SER A 7 2.45 20.45 13.26
N PRO A 8 2.32 19.44 14.13
CA PRO A 8 2.37 18.05 13.69
C PRO A 8 1.34 17.84 12.58
N SER A 9 1.82 17.43 11.41
CA SER A 9 0.94 17.31 10.24
C SER A 9 -0.21 16.36 10.57
N ARG A 10 -1.44 16.81 10.35
CA ARG A 10 -2.65 15.98 10.56
C ARG A 10 -2.80 14.87 9.51
N LEU A 11 -1.94 14.91 8.49
CA LEU A 11 -1.98 13.97 7.37
C LEU A 11 -1.99 12.49 7.79
N PRO A 12 -1.08 11.99 8.66
CA PRO A 12 -1.10 10.58 9.06
C PRO A 12 -2.38 10.16 9.78
N LEU A 13 -3.00 11.08 10.53
CA LEU A 13 -4.27 10.81 11.20
C LEU A 13 -5.42 10.70 10.19
N ILE A 14 -5.48 11.61 9.22
CA ILE A 14 -6.49 11.57 8.16
C ILE A 14 -6.36 10.28 7.36
N LEU A 15 -5.15 9.91 6.96
CA LEU A 15 -4.88 8.69 6.21
C LEU A 15 -5.24 7.44 7.02
N LEU A 16 -4.96 7.44 8.33
CA LEU A 16 -5.38 6.35 9.23
C LEU A 16 -6.90 6.18 9.23
N ILE A 17 -7.65 7.27 9.36
CA ILE A 17 -9.12 7.24 9.34
C ILE A 17 -9.63 6.69 8.01
N VAL A 18 -9.03 7.12 6.89
CA VAL A 18 -9.38 6.63 5.55
C VAL A 18 -9.13 5.11 5.42
N VAL A 19 -7.97 4.63 5.86
CA VAL A 19 -7.63 3.20 5.78
C VAL A 19 -8.51 2.35 6.68
N VAL A 20 -8.74 2.79 7.92
CA VAL A 20 -9.65 2.08 8.85
C VAL A 20 -11.07 2.06 8.31
N GLY A 21 -11.55 3.18 7.78
CA GLY A 21 -12.86 3.26 7.11
C GLY A 21 -12.96 2.30 5.93
N ALA A 22 -11.93 2.25 5.07
CA ALA A 22 -11.87 1.31 3.94
C ALA A 22 -11.88 -0.16 4.40
N LEU A 23 -11.13 -0.50 5.46
CA LEU A 23 -11.15 -1.84 6.06
C LEU A 23 -12.53 -2.22 6.56
N VAL A 24 -13.19 -1.34 7.32
CA VAL A 24 -14.52 -1.59 7.87
C VAL A 24 -15.53 -1.76 6.74
N VAL A 25 -15.56 -0.85 5.77
CA VAL A 25 -16.49 -0.91 4.64
C VAL A 25 -16.25 -2.16 3.80
N SER A 26 -15.01 -2.49 3.48
CA SER A 26 -14.67 -3.67 2.67
C SER A 26 -15.03 -4.99 3.36
N ARG A 27 -15.16 -5.02 4.70
CA ARG A 27 -15.59 -6.20 5.46
C ARG A 27 -17.10 -6.43 5.42
N ILE A 28 -17.88 -5.40 5.07
CA ILE A 28 -19.34 -5.51 4.99
C ILE A 28 -19.72 -6.31 3.74
N SER A 29 -20.20 -7.54 3.93
CA SER A 29 -20.64 -8.43 2.84
C SER A 29 -19.65 -8.59 1.68
N PRO A 30 -18.38 -8.94 1.93
CA PRO A 30 -17.44 -9.20 0.85
C PRO A 30 -17.92 -10.39 0.01
N PHE A 31 -17.51 -10.44 -1.25
CA PHE A 31 -17.89 -11.53 -2.15
C PHE A 31 -17.45 -12.91 -1.63
N ASP A 32 -16.25 -12.99 -1.07
CA ASP A 32 -15.71 -14.16 -0.37
C ASP A 32 -14.88 -13.72 0.83
N VAL A 33 -15.23 -14.21 2.03
CA VAL A 33 -14.59 -13.79 3.29
C VAL A 33 -13.15 -14.29 3.39
N ALA A 34 -12.87 -15.50 2.90
CA ALA A 34 -11.53 -16.07 2.98
C ALA A 34 -10.58 -15.32 2.04
N THR A 35 -11.00 -15.08 0.80
CA THR A 35 -10.26 -14.24 -0.16
C THR A 35 -10.05 -12.84 0.40
N TRP A 36 -11.10 -12.19 0.94
CA TRP A 36 -10.97 -10.89 1.58
C TRP A 36 -9.88 -10.90 2.66
N GLY A 37 -9.89 -11.90 3.55
CA GLY A 37 -8.91 -12.02 4.62
C GLY A 37 -7.47 -12.13 4.12
N MET A 38 -7.23 -12.93 3.07
CA MET A 38 -5.91 -13.08 2.47
C MET A 38 -5.44 -11.78 1.80
N GLU A 39 -6.32 -11.11 1.07
CA GLU A 39 -6.00 -9.90 0.32
C GLU A 39 -5.72 -8.69 1.24
N VAL A 40 -6.44 -8.55 2.35
CA VAL A 40 -6.21 -7.45 3.29
C VAL A 40 -5.21 -7.78 4.38
N ALA A 41 -4.71 -9.03 4.47
CA ALA A 41 -3.71 -9.43 5.46
C ALA A 41 -2.50 -8.49 5.52
N PRO A 42 -1.90 -8.04 4.41
CA PRO A 42 -0.81 -7.06 4.43
C PRO A 42 -1.19 -5.76 5.15
N VAL A 43 -2.42 -5.28 4.96
CA VAL A 43 -2.92 -4.06 5.62
C VAL A 43 -3.09 -4.29 7.12
N LEU A 44 -3.68 -5.44 7.51
CA LEU A 44 -3.90 -5.81 8.92
C LEU A 44 -2.59 -5.96 9.69
N VAL A 45 -1.53 -6.41 9.04
CA VAL A 45 -0.19 -6.53 9.63
C VAL A 45 0.54 -5.18 9.63
N ALA A 46 0.54 -4.46 8.52
CA ALA A 46 1.30 -3.22 8.39
C ALA A 46 0.73 -2.09 9.24
N LEU A 47 -0.59 -1.98 9.36
CA LEU A 47 -1.24 -0.87 10.05
C LEU A 47 -0.84 -0.75 11.54
N PRO A 48 -0.92 -1.80 12.37
CA PRO A 48 -0.48 -1.74 13.76
C PRO A 48 1.03 -1.47 13.89
N ILE A 49 1.86 -2.00 12.99
CA ILE A 49 3.31 -1.73 12.97
C ILE A 49 3.56 -0.25 12.71
N LEU A 50 2.91 0.34 11.71
CA LEU A 50 3.04 1.75 11.38
C LEU A 50 2.57 2.66 12.52
N ILE A 51 1.47 2.30 13.19
CA ILE A 51 0.98 3.03 14.36
C ILE A 51 1.99 2.98 15.51
N ALA A 52 2.52 1.79 15.81
CA ALA A 52 3.46 1.58 16.91
C ALA A 52 4.81 2.29 16.66
N THR A 53 5.27 2.29 15.42
CA THR A 53 6.59 2.82 15.05
C THR A 53 6.59 4.30 14.69
N ARG A 54 5.43 4.92 14.42
CA ARG A 54 5.32 6.29 13.88
C ARG A 54 6.09 7.36 14.66
N ARG A 55 6.24 7.19 15.97
CA ARG A 55 6.96 8.15 16.83
C ARG A 55 8.46 7.97 16.77
N ARG A 56 8.93 6.73 16.59
CA ARG A 56 10.36 6.39 16.54
C ARG A 56 10.91 6.43 15.11
N PHE A 57 10.05 6.11 14.15
CA PHE A 57 10.41 6.04 12.74
C PHE A 57 9.30 6.67 11.88
N PRO A 58 9.16 8.02 11.90
CA PRO A 58 8.17 8.68 11.06
C PRO A 58 8.56 8.54 9.59
N LEU A 59 7.65 8.03 8.77
CA LEU A 59 7.85 7.92 7.32
C LEU A 59 7.64 9.28 6.64
N THR A 60 8.13 9.40 5.41
CA THR A 60 7.85 10.57 4.58
C THR A 60 6.35 10.70 4.30
N SER A 61 5.86 11.93 4.11
CA SER A 61 4.45 12.18 3.79
C SER A 61 4.02 11.46 2.50
N LEU A 62 4.90 11.43 1.50
CA LEU A 62 4.67 10.68 0.25
C LEU A 62 4.42 9.21 0.53
N LEU A 63 5.26 8.58 1.37
CA LEU A 63 5.13 7.16 1.66
C LEU A 63 3.86 6.85 2.45
N TYR A 64 3.45 7.70 3.40
CA TYR A 64 2.16 7.54 4.07
C TYR A 64 0.98 7.58 3.08
N VAL A 65 1.00 8.50 2.10
CA VAL A 65 -0.04 8.57 1.07
C VAL A 65 -0.03 7.32 0.19
N LEU A 66 1.14 6.88 -0.27
CA LEU A 66 1.26 5.66 -1.10
C LEU A 66 0.78 4.41 -0.36
N LEU A 67 1.13 4.25 0.91
CA LEU A 67 0.66 3.14 1.74
C LEU A 67 -0.86 3.18 1.95
N ALA A 68 -1.44 4.36 2.15
CA ALA A 68 -2.89 4.49 2.28
C ALA A 68 -3.62 4.17 0.97
N VAL A 69 -3.12 4.66 -0.17
CA VAL A 69 -3.68 4.33 -1.50
C VAL A 69 -3.58 2.82 -1.75
N HIS A 70 -2.43 2.22 -1.48
CA HIS A 70 -2.24 0.77 -1.60
C HIS A 70 -3.22 -0.01 -0.72
N ALA A 71 -3.37 0.38 0.55
CA ALA A 71 -4.33 -0.25 1.46
C ALA A 71 -5.78 -0.18 0.93
N VAL A 72 -6.19 0.96 0.37
CA VAL A 72 -7.52 1.11 -0.26
C VAL A 72 -7.66 0.20 -1.47
N ILE A 73 -6.63 0.10 -2.34
CA ILE A 73 -6.64 -0.82 -3.48
C ILE A 73 -6.84 -2.27 -3.03
N LEU A 74 -6.11 -2.71 -1.97
CA LEU A 74 -6.26 -4.05 -1.41
C LEU A 74 -7.65 -4.28 -0.79
N CYS A 75 -8.19 -3.30 -0.05
CA CYS A 75 -9.53 -3.38 0.54
C CYS A 75 -10.62 -3.52 -0.53
N VAL A 76 -10.56 -2.73 -1.61
CA VAL A 76 -11.50 -2.80 -2.73
C VAL A 76 -11.31 -4.12 -3.49
N GLY A 77 -10.07 -4.51 -3.79
CA GLY A 77 -9.76 -5.79 -4.45
C GLY A 77 -10.26 -6.98 -3.66
N GLY A 78 -10.02 -7.02 -2.36
CA GLY A 78 -10.48 -8.08 -1.47
C GLY A 78 -12.00 -8.16 -1.37
N HIS A 79 -12.70 -7.01 -1.30
CA HIS A 79 -14.16 -6.97 -1.27
C HIS A 79 -14.80 -7.62 -2.51
N TRP A 80 -14.25 -7.34 -3.71
CA TRP A 80 -14.78 -7.75 -5.01
C TRP A 80 -14.02 -8.92 -5.65
N THR A 81 -13.04 -9.51 -4.99
CA THR A 81 -12.13 -10.54 -5.53
C THR A 81 -11.37 -10.11 -6.79
N TYR A 82 -10.92 -8.85 -6.85
CA TYR A 82 -10.20 -8.19 -7.96
C TYR A 82 -10.87 -8.30 -9.34
N ALA A 83 -11.22 -9.52 -9.77
CA ALA A 83 -11.81 -9.76 -11.09
C ALA A 83 -13.22 -9.18 -11.28
N ARG A 84 -13.86 -8.73 -10.20
CA ARG A 84 -15.25 -8.25 -10.19
C ARG A 84 -15.36 -6.80 -9.71
N VAL A 85 -14.25 -6.07 -9.62
CA VAL A 85 -14.27 -4.67 -9.22
C VAL A 85 -15.01 -3.85 -10.29
N PRO A 86 -16.11 -3.12 -9.94
CA PRO A 86 -16.92 -2.40 -10.91
C PRO A 86 -16.14 -1.38 -11.74
N LEU A 87 -15.18 -0.69 -11.12
CA LEU A 87 -14.29 0.25 -11.81
C LEU A 87 -13.45 -0.45 -12.89
N GLY A 88 -13.01 -1.67 -12.60
CA GLY A 88 -12.25 -2.47 -13.57
C GLY A 88 -13.15 -2.99 -14.70
N ASP A 89 -14.41 -3.33 -14.43
CA ASP A 89 -15.37 -3.71 -15.48
C ASP A 89 -15.68 -2.52 -16.39
N TRP A 90 -15.91 -1.34 -15.80
CA TRP A 90 -16.05 -0.11 -16.58
C TRP A 90 -14.81 0.16 -17.48
N ALA A 91 -13.60 0.00 -16.94
CA ALA A 91 -12.38 0.18 -17.73
C ALA A 91 -12.24 -0.90 -18.83
N ARG A 92 -12.58 -2.16 -18.54
CA ARG A 92 -12.61 -3.24 -19.53
C ARG A 92 -13.52 -2.88 -20.70
N ASP A 93 -14.74 -2.45 -20.40
CA ASP A 93 -15.76 -2.19 -21.44
C ASP A 93 -15.43 -0.92 -22.24
N THR A 94 -14.90 0.12 -21.58
CA THR A 94 -14.52 1.39 -22.22
C THR A 94 -13.31 1.21 -23.15
N PHE A 95 -12.30 0.46 -22.73
CA PHE A 95 -11.05 0.26 -23.47
C PHE A 95 -10.99 -1.05 -24.24
N HIS A 96 -12.12 -1.80 -24.32
CA HIS A 96 -12.22 -3.10 -25.00
C HIS A 96 -11.15 -4.11 -24.58
N LEU A 97 -10.87 -4.18 -23.24
CA LEU A 97 -9.88 -5.09 -22.70
C LEU A 97 -10.43 -6.51 -22.61
N ALA A 98 -9.57 -7.52 -22.76
CA ALA A 98 -9.97 -8.93 -22.68
C ALA A 98 -10.48 -9.35 -21.29
N ARG A 99 -10.06 -8.63 -20.21
CA ARG A 99 -10.45 -8.92 -18.82
C ARG A 99 -10.36 -7.66 -17.96
N ASN A 100 -10.98 -7.73 -16.76
CA ASN A 100 -10.91 -6.67 -15.76
C ASN A 100 -9.44 -6.36 -15.40
N PRO A 101 -8.96 -5.10 -15.56
CA PRO A 101 -7.56 -4.75 -15.34
C PRO A 101 -7.22 -4.45 -13.87
N TYR A 102 -8.19 -4.49 -12.96
CA TYR A 102 -7.98 -4.10 -11.55
C TYR A 102 -6.94 -4.98 -10.86
N ASP A 103 -6.88 -6.26 -11.19
CA ASP A 103 -5.87 -7.19 -10.71
C ASP A 103 -4.45 -6.73 -11.06
N ARG A 104 -4.24 -6.25 -12.28
CA ARG A 104 -2.94 -5.68 -12.68
C ARG A 104 -2.58 -4.43 -11.88
N LEU A 105 -3.57 -3.56 -11.60
CA LEU A 105 -3.37 -2.39 -10.74
C LEU A 105 -2.92 -2.83 -9.34
N GLY A 106 -3.57 -3.84 -8.76
CA GLY A 106 -3.20 -4.41 -7.47
C GLY A 106 -1.74 -4.90 -7.46
N HIS A 107 -1.35 -5.70 -8.46
CA HIS A 107 0.02 -6.21 -8.57
C HIS A 107 1.07 -5.09 -8.75
N VAL A 108 0.78 -4.07 -9.56
CA VAL A 108 1.66 -2.90 -9.72
C VAL A 108 1.82 -2.16 -8.39
N ALA A 109 0.73 -1.90 -7.68
CA ALA A 109 0.76 -1.21 -6.39
C ALA A 109 1.50 -2.04 -5.32
N GLN A 110 1.24 -3.35 -5.27
CA GLN A 110 1.86 -4.31 -4.35
C GLN A 110 3.35 -4.47 -4.62
N GLY A 111 3.74 -4.24 -5.85
CA GLY A 111 5.10 -4.14 -6.28
C GLY A 111 5.71 -2.80 -5.87
N PHE A 112 5.21 -1.70 -6.33
CA PHE A 112 5.79 -0.37 -6.27
C PHE A 112 5.86 0.21 -4.86
N VAL A 113 4.77 0.11 -4.07
CA VAL A 113 4.68 0.77 -2.76
C VAL A 113 5.62 0.14 -1.72
N PRO A 114 5.67 -1.19 -1.53
CA PRO A 114 6.62 -1.81 -0.61
C PRO A 114 8.10 -1.59 -0.99
N ALA A 115 8.42 -1.39 -2.31
CA ALA A 115 9.81 -1.05 -2.69
C ALA A 115 10.22 0.32 -2.17
N ILE A 116 9.33 1.30 -2.28
CA ILE A 116 9.61 2.63 -1.76
C ILE A 116 9.77 2.57 -0.23
N LEU A 117 8.91 1.79 0.44
CA LEU A 117 9.03 1.54 1.89
C LEU A 117 10.36 0.89 2.23
N LEU A 118 10.72 -0.20 1.56
CA LEU A 118 11.99 -0.90 1.79
C LEU A 118 13.18 0.02 1.53
N ARG A 119 13.14 0.80 0.44
CA ARG A 119 14.16 1.79 0.12
C ARG A 119 14.31 2.82 1.22
N GLU A 120 13.21 3.39 1.74
CA GLU A 120 13.26 4.40 2.81
C GLU A 120 13.81 3.79 4.11
N VAL A 121 13.37 2.58 4.46
CA VAL A 121 13.87 1.85 5.63
C VAL A 121 15.36 1.58 5.50
N LEU A 122 15.84 1.02 4.40
CA LEU A 122 17.26 0.72 4.18
C LEU A 122 18.13 1.97 4.24
N LEU A 123 17.72 3.07 3.62
CA LEU A 123 18.47 4.33 3.65
C LEU A 123 18.59 4.93 5.05
N ARG A 124 17.64 4.65 5.92
CA ARG A 124 17.60 5.25 7.27
C ARG A 124 18.13 4.34 8.36
N THR A 125 18.20 3.02 8.13
CA THR A 125 18.61 2.02 9.14
C THR A 125 19.92 1.33 8.82
N SER A 126 20.48 1.54 7.62
CA SER A 126 21.72 0.91 7.19
C SER A 126 22.71 1.94 6.63
N PRO A 127 24.00 1.61 6.49
CA PRO A 127 25.01 2.48 5.88
C PRO A 127 24.87 2.61 4.35
N LEU A 128 23.84 2.03 3.76
CA LEU A 128 23.59 2.08 2.32
C LEU A 128 23.32 3.51 1.86
N ARG A 129 23.94 3.86 0.72
CA ARG A 129 23.73 5.14 0.04
C ARG A 129 22.90 4.93 -1.22
N PRO A 130 22.22 5.99 -1.72
CA PRO A 130 21.58 5.93 -3.03
C PRO A 130 22.59 5.51 -4.10
N GLY A 131 22.31 4.44 -4.83
CA GLY A 131 23.22 3.89 -5.84
C GLY A 131 22.86 2.46 -6.25
N GLY A 132 23.73 1.84 -7.04
CA GLY A 132 23.50 0.51 -7.62
C GLY A 132 23.21 -0.58 -6.58
N TRP A 133 23.91 -0.61 -5.45
CA TRP A 133 23.69 -1.61 -4.40
C TRP A 133 22.28 -1.53 -3.79
N LEU A 134 21.81 -0.31 -3.48
CA LEU A 134 20.45 -0.12 -2.96
C LEU A 134 19.41 -0.54 -4.01
N PHE A 135 19.62 -0.19 -5.27
CA PHE A 135 18.75 -0.61 -6.37
C PHE A 135 18.71 -2.14 -6.49
N THR A 136 19.87 -2.81 -6.46
CA THR A 136 19.95 -4.27 -6.56
C THR A 136 19.23 -4.97 -5.41
N LEU A 137 19.40 -4.48 -4.17
CA LEU A 137 18.72 -5.05 -3.00
C LEU A 137 17.20 -4.91 -3.08
N VAL A 138 16.73 -3.72 -3.43
CA VAL A 138 15.28 -3.45 -3.58
C VAL A 138 14.71 -4.27 -4.73
N THR A 139 15.37 -4.33 -5.88
CA THR A 139 14.94 -5.11 -7.04
C THR A 139 15.00 -6.62 -6.75
N GLY A 140 16.08 -7.09 -6.09
CA GLY A 140 16.23 -8.49 -5.71
C GLY A 140 15.14 -8.98 -4.76
N TYR A 141 14.76 -8.17 -3.77
CA TYR A 141 13.61 -8.44 -2.90
C TYR A 141 12.31 -8.60 -3.71
N TYR A 142 12.12 -7.75 -4.73
CA TYR A 142 10.98 -7.80 -5.62
C TYR A 142 10.89 -9.06 -6.45
N VAL A 143 12.01 -9.41 -7.10
CA VAL A 143 12.09 -10.63 -7.91
C VAL A 143 11.83 -11.84 -7.03
N TRP A 144 12.40 -11.86 -5.82
CA TRP A 144 12.17 -12.95 -4.86
C TRP A 144 10.68 -13.04 -4.46
N LEU A 145 10.03 -11.91 -4.15
CA LEU A 145 8.61 -11.89 -3.77
C LEU A 145 7.69 -12.30 -4.92
N ALA A 146 8.05 -11.98 -6.16
CA ALA A 146 7.29 -12.35 -7.35
C ALA A 146 7.44 -13.84 -7.73
N LEU A 147 8.42 -14.55 -7.16
CA LEU A 147 8.66 -15.98 -7.38
C LEU A 147 8.02 -16.87 -6.31
N LEU A 148 7.48 -16.29 -5.22
CA LEU A 148 6.74 -16.97 -4.16
C LEU A 148 5.25 -17.04 -4.50
#